data_49e64cbface9624ad7207d133121dd3b
#
_entry.id   49e64cbface9624ad7207d133121dd3b
#
_cell.length_a   1.000
_cell.length_b   1.000
_cell.length_c   1.000
_cell.angle_alpha   90.00
_cell.angle_beta   90.00
_cell.angle_gamma   90.00
#
_symmetry.space_group_name_H-M   'P 1'
#
loop_
_entity.id
_entity.type
_entity.pdbx_description
1 polymer ?
#
loop_
_entity_poly.entity_id
_entity_poly.type
_entity_poly.pdbx_seq_one_letter_code
_entity_poly.pdbx_strand_id
1 'polypeptide(L)'
;MGRSKFNVDKDYEKRTCDGIIFDSILEMKYYRDVLCPKVESGDVVYFELQKPYELQPEFVHDDRRVRAVTYVADFFIRYADGREEVIDTKGCPDTSAILKRKLFWYKYPDTTYIWVGYSRIDGGWVPYETIKKGRSERRKLKKQKMLEELKEEPNGKED
;
A
#
# COMPACT_ATOMS: atom_id res chain seq x y z
N MET A 1 -15.35 -20.55 8.16
CA MET A 1 -14.68 -19.37 8.76
C MET A 1 -14.47 -18.34 7.65
N GLY A 2 -15.17 -17.20 7.72
CA GLY A 2 -15.06 -16.15 6.70
C GLY A 2 -13.67 -15.51 6.70
N ARG A 3 -13.01 -15.49 5.54
CA ARG A 3 -11.81 -14.67 5.33
C ARG A 3 -12.19 -13.20 5.53
N SER A 4 -11.42 -12.46 6.35
CA SER A 4 -11.61 -11.02 6.45
C SER A 4 -11.38 -10.39 5.07
N LYS A 5 -12.17 -9.35 4.72
CA LYS A 5 -12.09 -8.63 3.44
C LYS A 5 -10.66 -8.12 3.12
N PHE A 6 -9.81 -7.98 4.12
CA PHE A 6 -8.45 -7.44 4.01
C PHE A 6 -7.37 -8.49 4.26
N ASN A 7 -7.72 -9.80 4.33
CA ASN A 7 -6.75 -10.88 4.55
C ASN A 7 -5.82 -10.66 5.77
N VAL A 8 -6.33 -9.97 6.79
CA VAL A 8 -5.61 -9.74 8.04
C VAL A 8 -5.52 -11.07 8.78
N ASP A 9 -4.32 -11.58 8.97
CA ASP A 9 -4.10 -12.77 9.79
C ASP A 9 -4.51 -12.43 11.23
N LYS A 10 -5.41 -13.24 11.82
CA LYS A 10 -5.86 -13.06 13.19
C LYS A 10 -4.78 -13.45 14.21
N ASP A 11 -3.73 -14.10 13.75
CA ASP A 11 -2.58 -14.47 14.55
C ASP A 11 -1.70 -13.25 14.80
N TYR A 12 -1.80 -12.69 15.99
CA TYR A 12 -1.03 -11.52 16.40
C TYR A 12 0.49 -11.78 16.40
N GLU A 13 0.93 -13.02 16.64
CA GLU A 13 2.34 -13.39 16.65
C GLU A 13 2.98 -13.15 15.28
N LYS A 14 2.26 -13.45 14.19
CA LYS A 14 2.75 -13.27 12.82
C LYS A 14 2.90 -11.82 12.37
N ARG A 15 2.35 -10.88 13.10
CA ARG A 15 2.41 -9.45 12.80
C ARG A 15 2.96 -8.62 13.95
N THR A 16 3.70 -9.28 14.87
CA THR A 16 4.42 -8.63 15.97
C THR A 16 5.91 -8.56 15.65
N CYS A 17 6.49 -7.39 15.85
CA CYS A 17 7.93 -7.15 15.76
C CYS A 17 8.31 -6.12 16.82
N ASP A 18 9.40 -6.35 17.56
CA ASP A 18 9.91 -5.47 18.63
C ASP A 18 8.84 -5.10 19.68
N GLY A 19 7.94 -6.04 19.99
CA GLY A 19 6.82 -5.80 20.92
C GLY A 19 5.67 -4.97 20.34
N ILE A 20 5.73 -4.56 19.09
CA ILE A 20 4.71 -3.78 18.38
C ILE A 20 3.81 -4.74 17.59
N ILE A 21 2.50 -4.63 17.77
CA ILE A 21 1.52 -5.37 16.98
C ILE A 21 1.05 -4.47 15.84
N PHE A 22 1.33 -4.86 14.60
CA PHE A 22 0.95 -4.12 13.40
C PHE A 22 -0.46 -4.51 12.91
N ASP A 23 -1.10 -3.65 12.14
CA ASP A 23 -2.43 -3.91 11.58
C ASP A 23 -2.39 -4.97 10.47
N SER A 24 -1.24 -5.15 9.82
CA SER A 24 -1.02 -6.18 8.81
C SER A 24 0.38 -6.78 8.87
N ILE A 25 0.52 -7.98 8.30
CA ILE A 25 1.84 -8.62 8.10
C ILE A 25 2.71 -7.77 7.14
N LEU A 26 2.10 -7.07 6.20
CA LEU A 26 2.83 -6.23 5.24
C LEU A 26 3.49 -5.05 5.94
N GLU A 27 2.76 -4.36 6.83
CA GLU A 27 3.31 -3.28 7.67
C GLU A 27 4.47 -3.78 8.54
N MET A 28 4.25 -4.91 9.27
CA MET A 28 5.30 -5.50 10.10
C MET A 28 6.56 -5.82 9.29
N LYS A 29 6.41 -6.37 8.08
CA LYS A 29 7.56 -6.66 7.20
C LYS A 29 8.26 -5.40 6.72
N TYR A 30 7.50 -4.35 6.36
CA TYR A 30 8.10 -3.07 5.97
C TYR A 30 8.90 -2.46 7.13
N TYR A 31 8.33 -2.46 8.32
CA TYR A 31 9.01 -2.01 9.54
C TYR A 31 10.33 -2.76 9.72
N ARG A 32 10.30 -4.09 9.75
CA ARG A 32 11.46 -4.95 9.98
C ARG A 32 12.50 -4.86 8.86
N ASP A 33 12.05 -4.94 7.59
CA ASP A 33 12.95 -5.14 6.44
C ASP A 33 13.47 -3.83 5.85
N VAL A 34 12.78 -2.71 6.09
CA VAL A 34 13.11 -1.41 5.48
C VAL A 34 13.38 -0.34 6.53
N LEU A 35 12.46 -0.16 7.49
CA LEU A 35 12.57 0.95 8.43
C LEU A 35 13.65 0.71 9.48
N CYS A 36 13.68 -0.46 10.14
CA CYS A 36 14.69 -0.76 11.16
C CYS A 36 16.12 -0.64 10.63
N PRO A 37 16.50 -1.22 9.47
CA PRO A 37 17.86 -1.04 8.95
C PRO A 37 18.22 0.43 8.67
N LYS A 38 17.26 1.27 8.25
CA LYS A 38 17.50 2.71 8.04
C LYS A 38 17.65 3.50 9.34
N VAL A 39 16.98 3.06 10.41
CA VAL A 39 17.15 3.64 11.75
C VAL A 39 18.54 3.24 12.29
N GLU A 40 18.93 1.97 12.15
CA GLU A 40 20.23 1.46 12.58
C GLU A 40 21.40 2.12 11.84
N SER A 41 21.25 2.40 10.54
CA SER A 41 22.27 3.12 9.76
C SER A 41 22.34 4.61 10.06
N GLY A 42 21.34 5.19 10.75
CA GLY A 42 21.22 6.61 10.99
C GLY A 42 20.63 7.41 9.83
N ASP A 43 20.18 6.75 8.76
CA ASP A 43 19.49 7.39 7.64
C ASP A 43 18.14 7.97 8.07
N VAL A 44 17.46 7.30 9.00
CA VAL A 44 16.20 7.74 9.61
C VAL A 44 16.49 8.22 11.03
N VAL A 45 16.15 9.47 11.31
CA VAL A 45 16.36 10.11 12.63
C VAL A 45 15.10 10.17 13.48
N TYR A 46 13.93 10.01 12.86
CA TYR A 46 12.65 9.97 13.55
C TYR A 46 11.63 9.23 12.71
N PHE A 47 10.75 8.48 13.37
CA PHE A 47 9.56 7.92 12.74
C PHE A 47 8.39 7.88 13.73
N GLU A 48 7.18 7.84 13.19
CA GLU A 48 5.93 7.72 13.94
C GLU A 48 5.04 6.69 13.24
N LEU A 49 4.48 5.76 14.00
CA LEU A 49 3.54 4.75 13.51
C LEU A 49 2.12 5.27 13.67
N GLN A 50 1.24 4.89 12.73
CA GLN A 50 -0.18 5.17 12.76
C GLN A 50 -0.50 6.67 12.96
N LYS A 51 0.22 7.53 12.24
CA LYS A 51 0.05 8.98 12.32
C LYS A 51 -1.27 9.42 11.68
N PRO A 52 -2.16 10.10 12.44
CA PRO A 52 -3.42 10.58 11.90
C PRO A 52 -3.26 11.88 11.10
N TYR A 53 -3.98 11.98 9.99
CA TYR A 53 -4.11 13.17 9.16
C TYR A 53 -5.60 13.48 8.96
N GLU A 54 -6.04 14.67 9.33
CA GLU A 54 -7.38 15.13 9.05
C GLU A 54 -7.51 15.51 7.58
N LEU A 55 -8.38 14.81 6.85
CA LEU A 55 -8.65 15.09 5.44
C LEU A 55 -9.80 16.08 5.24
N GLN A 56 -10.82 16.00 6.09
CA GLN A 56 -11.95 16.90 6.15
C GLN A 56 -12.28 17.12 7.62
N PRO A 57 -12.43 18.36 8.07
CA PRO A 57 -12.87 18.65 9.44
C PRO A 57 -14.34 18.23 9.66
N GLU A 58 -14.71 18.10 10.90
CA GLU A 58 -16.10 17.96 11.28
C GLU A 58 -16.90 19.22 10.93
N PHE A 59 -18.14 19.06 10.49
CA PHE A 59 -19.03 20.17 10.17
C PHE A 59 -20.49 19.81 10.43
N VAL A 60 -21.37 20.81 10.34
CA VAL A 60 -22.83 20.62 10.43
C VAL A 60 -23.44 20.84 9.06
N HIS A 61 -24.33 19.93 8.63
CA HIS A 61 -25.12 20.02 7.42
C HIS A 61 -26.56 19.61 7.72
N ASP A 62 -27.53 20.48 7.41
CA ASP A 62 -28.95 20.27 7.70
C ASP A 62 -29.20 19.83 9.16
N ASP A 63 -28.65 20.58 10.10
CA ASP A 63 -28.69 20.31 11.55
C ASP A 63 -28.11 18.96 11.98
N ARG A 64 -27.39 18.27 11.09
CA ARG A 64 -26.72 17.00 11.36
C ARG A 64 -25.22 17.18 11.46
N ARG A 65 -24.64 16.61 12.50
CA ARG A 65 -23.20 16.55 12.68
C ARG A 65 -22.58 15.55 11.69
N VAL A 66 -21.74 16.04 10.80
CA VAL A 66 -20.93 15.23 9.87
C VAL A 66 -19.54 15.10 10.47
N ARG A 67 -19.14 13.86 10.77
CA ARG A 67 -17.85 13.57 11.40
C ARG A 67 -16.69 13.89 10.46
N ALA A 68 -15.54 14.24 11.04
CA ALA A 68 -14.29 14.40 10.31
C ALA A 68 -13.92 13.13 9.52
N VAL A 69 -13.32 13.32 8.36
CA VAL A 69 -12.67 12.25 7.62
C VAL A 69 -11.19 12.29 7.95
N THR A 70 -10.72 11.23 8.59
CA THR A 70 -9.31 11.06 8.99
C THR A 70 -8.67 9.93 8.19
N TYR A 71 -7.43 10.13 7.79
CA TYR A 71 -6.53 9.12 7.28
C TYR A 71 -5.46 8.83 8.33
N VAL A 72 -5.19 7.56 8.57
CA VAL A 72 -4.10 7.13 9.46
C VAL A 72 -3.03 6.49 8.60
N ALA A 73 -1.85 7.11 8.58
CA ALA A 73 -0.70 6.62 7.83
C ALA A 73 0.02 5.51 8.59
N ASP A 74 0.46 4.47 7.90
CA ASP A 74 1.20 3.38 8.54
C ASP A 74 2.51 3.91 9.14
N PHE A 75 3.24 4.75 8.39
CA PHE A 75 4.52 5.33 8.80
C PHE A 75 4.64 6.79 8.39
N PHE A 76 5.10 7.63 9.32
CA PHE A 76 5.72 8.91 9.04
C PHE A 76 7.22 8.79 9.32
N ILE A 77 8.07 9.21 8.39
CA ILE A 77 9.52 9.02 8.45
C ILE A 77 10.21 10.36 8.19
N ARG A 78 11.17 10.73 9.06
CA ARG A 78 12.08 11.85 8.85
C ARG A 78 13.50 11.32 8.70
N TYR A 79 14.13 11.68 7.60
CA TYR A 79 15.48 11.30 7.27
C TYR A 79 16.52 12.29 7.83
N ALA A 80 17.78 11.85 7.94
CA ALA A 80 18.89 12.67 8.42
C ALA A 80 19.16 13.91 7.55
N ASP A 81 18.81 13.86 6.26
CA ASP A 81 18.90 14.98 5.33
C ASP A 81 17.73 15.98 5.41
N GLY A 82 16.80 15.77 6.35
CA GLY A 82 15.63 16.61 6.59
C GLY A 82 14.41 16.30 5.74
N ARG A 83 14.48 15.35 4.79
CA ARG A 83 13.31 14.89 4.03
C ARG A 83 12.31 14.20 4.94
N GLU A 84 11.03 14.37 4.64
CA GLU A 84 9.93 13.70 5.31
C GLU A 84 9.08 12.93 4.31
N GLU A 85 8.69 11.72 4.69
CA GLU A 85 7.84 10.86 3.87
C GLU A 85 6.71 10.26 4.71
N VAL A 86 5.54 10.21 4.12
CA VAL A 86 4.40 9.44 4.62
C VAL A 86 4.30 8.17 3.79
N ILE A 87 4.41 7.04 4.45
CA ILE A 87 4.40 5.74 3.79
C ILE A 87 3.17 4.96 4.25
N ASP A 88 2.54 4.32 3.29
CA ASP A 88 1.41 3.44 3.50
C ASP A 88 1.62 2.13 2.73
N THR A 89 1.55 1.01 3.42
CA THR A 89 1.78 -0.29 2.79
C THR A 89 0.51 -0.81 2.12
N LYS A 90 0.59 -1.16 0.83
CA LYS A 90 -0.59 -1.55 0.05
C LYS A 90 -0.39 -2.88 -0.69
N GLY A 91 -1.26 -3.83 -0.39
CA GLY A 91 -1.39 -5.06 -1.17
C GLY A 91 -2.43 -4.93 -2.27
N CYS A 92 -3.62 -4.42 -1.91
CA CYS A 92 -4.75 -4.20 -2.83
C CYS A 92 -5.61 -3.05 -2.26
N PRO A 93 -5.40 -1.79 -2.67
CA PRO A 93 -6.19 -0.66 -2.21
C PRO A 93 -7.64 -0.77 -2.70
N ASP A 94 -8.58 -0.44 -1.83
CA ASP A 94 -9.99 -0.30 -2.17
C ASP A 94 -10.34 1.13 -2.61
N THR A 95 -11.60 1.35 -3.00
CA THR A 95 -12.10 2.65 -3.45
C THR A 95 -11.99 3.72 -2.36
N SER A 96 -12.19 3.36 -1.09
CA SER A 96 -12.07 4.28 0.04
C SER A 96 -10.62 4.75 0.22
N ALA A 97 -9.65 3.84 0.13
CA ALA A 97 -8.24 4.18 0.18
C ALA A 97 -7.83 5.11 -0.97
N ILE A 98 -8.32 4.83 -2.19
CA ILE A 98 -8.05 5.68 -3.36
C ILE A 98 -8.62 7.09 -3.17
N LEU A 99 -9.84 7.22 -2.63
CA LEU A 99 -10.46 8.51 -2.34
C LEU A 99 -9.68 9.28 -1.26
N LYS A 100 -9.35 8.62 -0.15
CA LYS A 100 -8.57 9.24 0.93
C LYS A 100 -7.20 9.72 0.45
N ARG A 101 -6.53 8.95 -0.43
CA ARG A 101 -5.26 9.37 -1.04
C ARG A 101 -5.39 10.65 -1.85
N LYS A 102 -6.47 10.80 -2.64
CA LYS A 102 -6.73 12.04 -3.40
C LYS A 102 -6.97 13.22 -2.48
N LEU A 103 -7.75 13.02 -1.40
CA LEU A 103 -8.01 14.06 -0.39
C LEU A 103 -6.73 14.44 0.35
N PHE A 104 -5.87 13.46 0.65
CA PHE A 104 -4.57 13.71 1.27
C PHE A 104 -3.70 14.62 0.38
N TRP A 105 -3.52 14.28 -0.89
CA TRP A 105 -2.75 15.10 -1.82
C TRP A 105 -3.31 16.51 -2.00
N TYR A 106 -4.64 16.65 -1.97
CA TYR A 106 -5.29 17.95 -2.05
C TYR A 106 -5.02 18.80 -0.81
N LYS A 107 -5.09 18.22 0.38
CA LYS A 107 -4.94 18.93 1.66
C LYS A 107 -3.48 19.15 2.05
N TYR A 108 -2.60 18.25 1.67
CA TYR A 108 -1.17 18.24 2.02
C TYR A 108 -0.28 18.17 0.76
N PRO A 109 -0.35 19.19 -0.13
CA PRO A 109 0.31 19.13 -1.44
C PRO A 109 1.83 19.03 -1.36
N ASP A 110 2.44 19.57 -0.29
CA ASP A 110 3.89 19.58 -0.10
C ASP A 110 4.41 18.35 0.65
N THR A 111 3.52 17.43 1.03
CA THR A 111 3.90 16.21 1.75
C THR A 111 4.13 15.06 0.78
N THR A 112 5.33 14.49 0.81
CA THR A 112 5.63 13.26 0.07
C THR A 112 4.85 12.10 0.67
N TYR A 113 3.85 11.61 -0.07
CA TYR A 113 3.00 10.48 0.32
C TYR A 113 3.09 9.35 -0.68
N ILE A 114 3.59 8.21 -0.26
CA ILE A 114 3.92 7.06 -1.11
C ILE A 114 3.18 5.82 -0.61
N TRP A 115 2.50 5.14 -1.52
CA TRP A 115 2.08 3.77 -1.32
C TRP A 115 3.20 2.82 -1.73
N VAL A 116 3.56 1.92 -0.84
CA VAL A 116 4.58 0.89 -1.09
C VAL A 116 3.97 -0.50 -1.02
N GLY A 117 4.52 -1.41 -1.77
CA GLY A 117 4.15 -2.82 -1.72
C GLY A 117 5.38 -3.70 -1.88
N TYR A 118 5.20 -4.98 -1.58
CA TYR A 118 6.23 -5.99 -1.80
C TYR A 118 5.91 -6.86 -3.00
N SER A 119 6.84 -6.93 -3.95
CA SER A 119 6.73 -7.82 -5.11
C SER A 119 8.12 -8.32 -5.49
N ARG A 120 8.37 -9.61 -5.25
CA ARG A 120 9.65 -10.23 -5.59
C ARG A 120 10.03 -10.07 -7.07
N ILE A 121 9.02 -10.12 -7.96
CA ILE A 121 9.22 -10.03 -9.42
C ILE A 121 9.58 -8.59 -9.82
N ASP A 122 9.04 -7.61 -9.11
CA ASP A 122 9.17 -6.19 -9.43
C ASP A 122 10.32 -5.51 -8.65
N GLY A 123 11.14 -6.27 -7.92
CA GLY A 123 12.33 -5.75 -7.22
C GLY A 123 12.21 -5.64 -5.69
N GLY A 124 11.24 -6.30 -5.08
CA GLY A 124 11.05 -6.29 -3.61
C GLY A 124 10.13 -5.19 -3.13
N TRP A 125 10.59 -4.33 -2.23
CA TRP A 125 9.85 -3.16 -1.75
C TRP A 125 9.93 -2.03 -2.77
N VAL A 126 8.82 -1.74 -3.45
CA VAL A 126 8.74 -0.73 -4.51
C VAL A 126 7.44 0.06 -4.39
N PRO A 127 7.34 1.25 -5.02
CA PRO A 127 6.08 1.99 -5.12
C PRO A 127 4.97 1.10 -5.70
N TYR A 128 3.78 1.19 -5.12
CA TYR A 128 2.65 0.36 -5.52
C TYR A 128 2.29 0.52 -7.02
N GLU A 129 2.49 1.70 -7.58
CA GLU A 129 2.31 1.98 -9.00
C GLU A 129 3.20 1.09 -9.89
N THR A 130 4.42 0.83 -9.47
CA THR A 130 5.36 -0.09 -10.15
C THR A 130 4.78 -1.50 -10.21
N ILE A 131 4.28 -2.01 -9.07
CA ILE A 131 3.64 -3.33 -8.99
C ILE A 131 2.40 -3.38 -9.89
N LYS A 132 1.57 -2.34 -9.86
CA LYS A 132 0.35 -2.24 -10.66
C LYS A 132 0.66 -2.27 -12.16
N LYS A 133 1.67 -1.52 -12.58
CA LYS A 133 2.14 -1.49 -13.97
C LYS A 133 2.66 -2.86 -14.40
N GLY A 134 3.56 -3.45 -13.64
CA GLY A 134 4.12 -4.77 -13.91
C GLY A 134 3.05 -5.88 -13.99
N ARG A 135 2.06 -5.87 -13.09
CA ARG A 135 0.91 -6.80 -13.15
C ARG A 135 0.10 -6.61 -14.44
N SER A 136 -0.13 -5.38 -14.87
CA SER A 136 -0.88 -5.07 -16.09
C SER A 136 -0.13 -5.57 -17.34
N GLU A 137 1.17 -5.33 -17.42
CA GLU A 137 2.01 -5.75 -18.53
C GLU A 137 2.08 -7.29 -18.64
N ARG A 138 2.32 -7.97 -17.52
CA ARG A 138 2.32 -9.46 -17.47
C ARG A 138 0.97 -10.03 -17.90
N ARG A 139 -0.15 -9.40 -17.52
CA ARG A 139 -1.50 -9.83 -17.92
C ARG A 139 -1.72 -9.65 -19.42
N LYS A 140 -1.27 -8.53 -20.01
CA LYS A 140 -1.36 -8.29 -21.45
C LYS A 140 -0.54 -9.33 -22.24
N LEU A 141 0.69 -9.58 -21.82
CA LEU A 141 1.58 -10.55 -22.45
C LEU A 141 1.00 -11.97 -22.39
N LYS A 142 0.44 -12.37 -21.22
CA LYS A 142 -0.22 -13.67 -21.10
C LYS A 142 -1.41 -13.80 -22.05
N LYS A 143 -2.21 -12.73 -22.18
CA LYS A 143 -3.36 -12.72 -23.11
C LYS A 143 -2.90 -12.82 -24.58
N GLN A 144 -1.84 -12.12 -24.95
CA GLN A 144 -1.28 -12.21 -26.30
C GLN A 144 -0.80 -13.63 -26.64
N LYS A 145 0.00 -14.24 -25.76
CA LYS A 145 0.48 -15.63 -25.95
C LYS A 145 -0.68 -16.62 -26.12
N MET A 146 -1.70 -16.50 -25.28
CA MET A 146 -2.88 -17.37 -25.37
C MET A 146 -3.63 -17.19 -26.70
N LEU A 147 -3.71 -15.96 -27.24
CA LEU A 147 -4.32 -15.69 -28.53
C LEU A 147 -3.47 -16.20 -29.72
N GLU A 148 -2.16 -16.19 -29.61
CA GLU A 148 -1.22 -16.75 -30.59
C GLU A 148 -1.31 -18.28 -30.64
N GLU A 149 -1.31 -18.93 -29.47
CA GLU A 149 -1.49 -20.39 -29.34
C GLU A 149 -2.83 -20.86 -29.95
N LEU A 150 -3.93 -20.12 -29.72
CA LEU A 150 -5.22 -20.45 -30.31
C LEU A 150 -5.28 -20.29 -31.85
N LYS A 151 -4.40 -19.48 -32.43
CA LYS A 151 -4.31 -19.30 -33.87
C LYS A 151 -3.43 -20.36 -34.56
N GLU A 152 -2.52 -20.95 -33.79
CA GLU A 152 -1.58 -21.97 -34.30
C GLU A 152 -2.14 -23.41 -34.21
N GLU A 153 -3.28 -23.63 -33.50
CA GLU A 153 -3.95 -24.92 -33.56
C GLU A 153 -4.53 -25.13 -34.97
N PRO A 154 -4.02 -26.11 -35.75
CA PRO A 154 -4.52 -26.37 -37.07
C PRO A 154 -5.94 -26.92 -36.97
N ASN A 155 -6.83 -26.37 -37.81
CA ASN A 155 -8.16 -26.93 -38.08
C ASN A 155 -7.97 -28.39 -38.61
N GLY A 156 -7.77 -29.30 -37.69
CA GLY A 156 -7.64 -30.73 -37.98
C GLY A 156 -8.87 -31.45 -37.50
N LYS A 157 -9.88 -31.49 -38.36
CA LYS A 157 -10.81 -32.61 -38.53
C LYS A 157 -11.79 -32.25 -39.64
N GLU A 158 -11.37 -32.40 -40.88
CA GLU A 158 -12.25 -32.86 -41.93
C GLU A 158 -11.92 -34.36 -42.12
N ASP A 159 -12.85 -35.21 -41.71
CA ASP A 159 -13.12 -36.53 -42.20
C ASP A 159 -14.63 -36.78 -42.07
#